data_09ee1ab32c6c104b5f9ea7e4f0a2a469
#
_entry.id   09ee1ab32c6c104b5f9ea7e4f0a2a469
#
_cell.length_a   1.000
_cell.length_b   1.000
_cell.length_c   1.000
_cell.angle_alpha   90.00
_cell.angle_beta   90.00
_cell.angle_gamma   90.00
#
_symmetry.space_group_name_H-M   'P 1'
#
loop_
_entity.id
_entity.type
_entity.pdbx_description
1 polymer ?
#
loop_
_entity_poly.entity_id
_entity_poly.type
_entity_poly.pdbx_seq_one_letter_code
_entity_poly.pdbx_strand_id
1 'polypeptide(L)'
;MKKENIRGIALCAGVMIAAATLPAQGQQLTSNEARGTQLSGQWQHRQGVVTRGADGKVIFLYGEVQPSVVCSPLQVCDIELQAGEVVRDVLLGDTVRWKVEPATSGAPSGQAIHLIVKPSEAGLVTSMVVTTSRRTYHIQLKSHHSQYMARVGFDYPEDINARFAEINARIEASVVPGAGVPADQLDFAFHMSGAARWRPTRIYSDGMKTYIQFPSSLSGQEAPVLFVVSG
;
A
#
# COMPACT_ATOMS: atom_id res chain seq x y z
N MET A 1 45.55 86.65 -44.99
CA MET A 1 45.10 85.46 -45.73
C MET A 1 45.56 84.24 -44.94
N LYS A 2 44.68 83.54 -44.26
CA LYS A 2 44.69 82.09 -44.06
C LYS A 2 43.50 81.73 -43.15
N LYS A 3 42.58 81.06 -43.65
CA LYS A 3 41.37 80.55 -42.98
C LYS A 3 41.80 79.27 -42.22
N GLU A 4 41.56 79.18 -40.96
CA GLU A 4 41.65 77.92 -40.22
C GLU A 4 40.27 77.52 -39.82
N ASN A 5 39.88 76.33 -40.29
CA ASN A 5 38.63 75.65 -39.95
C ASN A 5 38.77 74.94 -38.59
N ILE A 6 38.02 75.37 -37.61
CA ILE A 6 37.84 74.59 -36.36
C ILE A 6 36.67 73.65 -36.52
N ARG A 7 36.95 72.37 -36.61
CA ARG A 7 35.94 71.30 -36.56
C ARG A 7 35.60 71.00 -35.09
N GLY A 8 34.36 71.33 -34.72
CA GLY A 8 33.85 70.97 -33.41
C GLY A 8 33.55 69.45 -33.36
N ILE A 9 34.18 68.80 -32.41
CA ILE A 9 33.89 67.37 -32.04
C ILE A 9 32.77 67.38 -30.98
N ALA A 10 31.58 66.98 -31.35
CA ALA A 10 30.48 66.73 -30.39
C ALA A 10 30.69 65.40 -29.70
N LEU A 11 31.06 65.48 -28.42
CA LEU A 11 31.19 64.30 -27.55
C LEU A 11 29.78 63.86 -27.08
N CYS A 12 29.19 62.87 -27.71
CA CYS A 12 27.97 62.21 -27.21
C CYS A 12 28.36 61.32 -26.04
N ALA A 13 28.09 61.75 -24.81
CA ALA A 13 28.16 60.91 -23.61
C ALA A 13 26.95 59.99 -23.57
N GLY A 14 27.13 58.76 -24.02
CA GLY A 14 26.11 57.69 -23.86
C GLY A 14 26.02 57.25 -22.40
N VAL A 15 24.92 57.58 -21.74
CA VAL A 15 24.61 57.04 -20.42
C VAL A 15 24.18 55.59 -20.61
N MET A 16 25.06 54.63 -20.31
CA MET A 16 24.69 53.22 -20.18
C MET A 16 23.96 53.03 -18.86
N ILE A 17 22.64 52.87 -18.89
CA ILE A 17 21.84 52.41 -17.76
C ILE A 17 22.07 50.91 -17.64
N ALA A 18 22.98 50.52 -16.73
CA ALA A 18 23.13 49.13 -16.31
C ALA A 18 21.86 48.76 -15.50
N ALA A 19 20.97 48.02 -16.13
CA ALA A 19 19.87 47.40 -15.42
C ALA A 19 20.47 46.33 -14.47
N ALA A 20 20.62 46.68 -13.18
CA ALA A 20 20.95 45.73 -12.14
C ALA A 20 19.77 44.75 -11.99
N THR A 21 19.92 43.57 -12.55
CA THR A 21 19.00 42.43 -12.23
C THR A 21 19.26 42.06 -10.78
N LEU A 22 18.35 42.49 -9.88
CA LEU A 22 18.35 42.01 -8.51
C LEU A 22 18.11 40.51 -8.56
N PRO A 23 18.98 39.67 -7.94
CA PRO A 23 18.69 38.25 -7.82
C PRO A 23 17.38 38.11 -7.02
N ALA A 24 16.43 37.33 -7.54
CA ALA A 24 15.24 36.95 -6.82
C ALA A 24 15.71 36.31 -5.51
N GLN A 25 15.54 36.99 -4.38
CA GLN A 25 15.87 36.43 -3.06
C GLN A 25 14.86 35.28 -2.82
N GLY A 26 15.31 34.05 -3.04
CA GLY A 26 14.59 32.86 -2.64
C GLY A 26 14.26 33.00 -1.15
N GLN A 27 12.99 32.80 -0.81
CA GLN A 27 12.51 32.86 0.57
C GLN A 27 13.34 31.89 1.41
N GLN A 28 14.07 32.39 2.41
CA GLN A 28 14.86 31.53 3.30
C GLN A 28 13.91 30.78 4.23
N LEU A 29 14.01 29.45 4.22
CA LEU A 29 13.25 28.59 5.10
C LEU A 29 13.76 28.72 6.55
N THR A 30 12.85 28.76 7.49
CA THR A 30 13.17 28.60 8.92
C THR A 30 13.74 27.19 9.18
N SER A 31 14.44 27.00 10.30
CA SER A 31 14.99 25.70 10.67
C SER A 31 13.95 24.58 10.74
N ASN A 32 12.74 24.91 11.19
CA ASN A 32 11.64 23.94 11.25
C ASN A 32 11.07 23.61 9.87
N GLU A 33 10.95 24.59 8.99
CA GLU A 33 10.51 24.38 7.61
C GLU A 33 11.53 23.56 6.81
N ALA A 34 12.84 23.87 6.96
CA ALA A 34 13.91 23.11 6.34
C ALA A 34 13.90 21.63 6.81
N ARG A 35 13.69 21.39 8.11
CA ARG A 35 13.56 20.03 8.65
C ARG A 35 12.30 19.33 8.11
N GLY A 36 11.17 20.03 8.03
CA GLY A 36 9.92 19.49 7.46
C GLY A 36 10.08 19.09 6.00
N THR A 37 10.71 19.94 5.17
CA THR A 37 10.97 19.62 3.76
C THR A 37 11.94 18.46 3.59
N GLN A 38 12.95 18.35 4.46
CA GLN A 38 13.88 17.22 4.46
C GLN A 38 13.17 15.89 4.77
N LEU A 39 12.32 15.84 5.78
CA LEU A 39 11.55 14.65 6.14
C LEU A 39 10.58 14.26 5.01
N SER A 40 9.91 15.23 4.42
CA SER A 40 9.04 15.01 3.26
C SER A 40 9.82 14.46 2.07
N GLY A 41 11.00 15.03 1.78
CA GLY A 41 11.88 14.54 0.72
C GLY A 41 12.37 13.12 0.95
N GLN A 42 12.67 12.73 2.18
CA GLN A 42 13.06 11.36 2.50
C GLN A 42 11.93 10.36 2.18
N TRP A 43 10.69 10.69 2.50
CA TRP A 43 9.55 9.84 2.15
C TRP A 43 9.31 9.78 0.63
N GLN A 44 9.38 10.92 -0.07
CA GLN A 44 9.17 11.00 -1.52
C GLN A 44 10.22 10.21 -2.33
N HIS A 45 11.46 10.14 -1.84
CA HIS A 45 12.57 9.48 -2.54
C HIS A 45 12.91 8.09 -1.99
N ARG A 46 12.18 7.61 -0.98
CA ARG A 46 12.37 6.27 -0.46
C ARG A 46 11.99 5.23 -1.52
N GLN A 47 12.85 4.25 -1.70
CA GLN A 47 12.55 3.12 -2.58
C GLN A 47 11.74 2.10 -1.79
N GLY A 48 10.50 1.87 -2.20
CA GLY A 48 9.64 0.83 -1.66
C GLY A 48 9.65 -0.42 -2.53
N VAL A 49 9.09 -1.48 -1.99
CA VAL A 49 8.93 -2.74 -2.72
C VAL A 49 7.79 -2.58 -3.73
N VAL A 50 8.09 -2.83 -5.00
CA VAL A 50 7.10 -2.91 -6.07
C VAL A 50 6.99 -4.37 -6.47
N THR A 51 5.80 -4.92 -6.38
CA THR A 51 5.53 -6.31 -6.71
C THR A 51 4.67 -6.42 -7.96
N ARG A 52 4.68 -7.61 -8.57
CA ARG A 52 3.80 -7.93 -9.71
C ARG A 52 2.58 -8.67 -9.21
N GLY A 53 1.43 -8.05 -9.36
CA GLY A 53 0.13 -8.69 -9.14
C GLY A 53 -0.31 -9.58 -10.30
N ALA A 54 -1.48 -10.17 -10.15
CA ALA A 54 -2.16 -10.86 -11.24
C ALA A 54 -2.36 -9.91 -12.45
N ASP A 55 -2.44 -10.44 -13.64
CA ASP A 55 -2.65 -9.69 -14.89
C ASP A 55 -1.60 -8.62 -15.20
N GLY A 56 -0.39 -8.75 -14.63
CA GLY A 56 0.70 -7.78 -14.86
C GLY A 56 0.52 -6.43 -14.16
N LYS A 57 -0.41 -6.32 -13.22
CA LYS A 57 -0.60 -5.12 -12.40
C LYS A 57 0.66 -4.84 -11.56
N VAL A 58 1.09 -3.59 -11.56
CA VAL A 58 2.16 -3.09 -10.68
C VAL A 58 1.54 -2.75 -9.33
N ILE A 59 2.01 -3.39 -8.27
CA ILE A 59 1.47 -3.24 -6.91
C ILE A 59 2.44 -2.48 -6.02
N PHE A 60 1.95 -1.42 -5.39
CA PHE A 60 2.66 -0.67 -4.36
C PHE A 60 2.08 -1.00 -2.98
N LEU A 61 2.92 -1.08 -1.95
CA LEU A 61 2.46 -1.18 -0.57
C LEU A 61 2.01 0.20 -0.08
N TYR A 62 0.74 0.33 0.29
CA TYR A 62 0.18 1.60 0.76
C TYR A 62 0.87 2.08 2.04
N GLY A 63 1.25 3.36 2.07
CA GLY A 63 1.83 4.02 3.24
C GLY A 63 3.35 3.83 3.42
N GLU A 64 3.99 2.89 2.72
CA GLU A 64 5.43 2.67 2.85
C GLU A 64 6.24 3.76 2.16
N VAL A 65 5.87 4.10 0.94
CA VAL A 65 6.52 5.11 0.10
C VAL A 65 5.50 5.87 -0.72
N GLN A 66 5.91 7.00 -1.28
CA GLN A 66 5.13 7.67 -2.30
C GLN A 66 5.24 6.90 -3.63
N PRO A 67 4.13 6.32 -4.14
CA PRO A 67 4.14 5.65 -5.43
C PRO A 67 4.52 6.61 -6.55
N SER A 68 5.42 6.18 -7.43
CA SER A 68 5.75 6.89 -8.67
C SER A 68 5.18 6.12 -9.86
N VAL A 69 4.09 6.62 -10.44
CA VAL A 69 3.41 6.01 -11.57
C VAL A 69 3.92 6.64 -12.85
N VAL A 70 4.42 5.79 -13.75
CA VAL A 70 4.95 6.20 -15.05
C VAL A 70 3.88 5.98 -16.10
N CYS A 71 3.52 7.06 -16.81
CA CYS A 71 2.56 7.05 -17.92
C CYS A 71 3.24 7.47 -19.24
N SER A 72 2.58 7.30 -20.37
CA SER A 72 3.09 7.72 -21.68
C SER A 72 1.98 8.41 -22.49
N PRO A 73 2.29 9.42 -23.28
CA PRO A 73 1.33 9.99 -24.22
C PRO A 73 0.72 8.92 -25.12
N LEU A 74 -0.55 9.07 -25.48
CA LEU A 74 -1.34 8.13 -26.30
C LEU A 74 -1.58 6.76 -25.63
N GLN A 75 -1.13 6.57 -24.41
CA GLN A 75 -1.41 5.38 -23.57
C GLN A 75 -2.22 5.78 -22.35
N VAL A 76 -2.91 4.82 -21.76
CA VAL A 76 -3.65 4.99 -20.51
C VAL A 76 -2.94 4.25 -19.38
N CYS A 77 -2.83 4.92 -18.23
CA CYS A 77 -2.45 4.29 -16.97
C CYS A 77 -3.72 4.12 -16.14
N ASP A 78 -4.03 2.91 -15.77
CA ASP A 78 -5.16 2.56 -14.90
C ASP A 78 -4.66 2.39 -13.47
N ILE A 79 -5.07 3.28 -12.57
CA ILE A 79 -4.77 3.21 -11.14
C ILE A 79 -6.01 2.73 -10.42
N GLU A 80 -5.99 1.49 -9.97
CA GLU A 80 -7.09 0.84 -9.26
C GLU A 80 -6.94 1.07 -7.75
N LEU A 81 -8.00 1.57 -7.12
CA LEU A 81 -8.10 1.76 -5.68
C LEU A 81 -8.73 0.54 -5.01
N GLN A 82 -8.71 0.50 -3.68
CA GLN A 82 -9.31 -0.60 -2.94
C GLN A 82 -10.81 -0.72 -3.22
N ALA A 83 -11.28 -1.93 -3.49
CA ALA A 83 -12.69 -2.18 -3.69
C ALA A 83 -13.54 -1.72 -2.48
N GLY A 84 -14.66 -1.06 -2.76
CA GLY A 84 -15.55 -0.48 -1.75
C GLY A 84 -15.08 0.87 -1.18
N GLU A 85 -14.02 1.48 -1.69
CA GLU A 85 -13.71 2.90 -1.42
C GLU A 85 -14.55 3.80 -2.30
N VAL A 86 -14.91 4.96 -1.76
CA VAL A 86 -15.59 6.04 -2.49
C VAL A 86 -14.62 7.20 -2.63
N VAL A 87 -14.26 7.58 -3.85
CA VAL A 87 -13.43 8.77 -4.10
C VAL A 87 -14.24 10.01 -3.81
N ARG A 88 -13.65 10.94 -3.09
CA ARG A 88 -14.23 12.26 -2.78
C ARG A 88 -13.66 13.31 -3.71
N ASP A 89 -12.33 13.44 -3.74
CA ASP A 89 -11.65 14.45 -4.53
C ASP A 89 -10.41 13.87 -5.20
N VAL A 90 -10.09 14.39 -6.39
CA VAL A 90 -8.85 14.12 -7.12
C VAL A 90 -8.20 15.47 -7.43
N LEU A 91 -7.04 15.73 -6.83
CA LEU A 91 -6.31 16.97 -6.95
C LEU A 91 -5.00 16.73 -7.70
N LEU A 92 -4.75 17.50 -8.74
CA LEU A 92 -3.55 17.44 -9.56
C LEU A 92 -2.75 18.73 -9.45
N GLY A 93 -1.43 18.63 -9.38
CA GLY A 93 -0.54 19.78 -9.44
C GLY A 93 -0.51 20.44 -10.83
N ASP A 94 -0.74 19.66 -11.88
CA ASP A 94 -0.82 20.14 -13.27
C ASP A 94 -2.10 19.60 -13.93
N THR A 95 -3.13 20.42 -13.95
CA THR A 95 -4.45 20.08 -14.55
C THR A 95 -4.54 20.35 -16.05
N VAL A 96 -3.54 21.03 -16.62
CA VAL A 96 -3.53 21.41 -18.05
C VAL A 96 -2.99 20.26 -18.91
N ARG A 97 -1.88 19.65 -18.47
CA ARG A 97 -1.17 18.64 -19.24
C ARG A 97 -1.47 17.21 -18.81
N TRP A 98 -2.20 17.03 -17.71
CA TRP A 98 -2.63 15.72 -17.21
C TRP A 98 -4.14 15.67 -17.15
N LYS A 99 -4.71 14.60 -17.65
CA LYS A 99 -6.15 14.29 -17.53
C LYS A 99 -6.32 13.07 -16.65
N VAL A 100 -7.28 13.12 -15.75
CA VAL A 100 -7.68 12.00 -14.90
C VAL A 100 -9.19 11.84 -15.02
N GLU A 101 -9.61 10.65 -15.41
CA GLU A 101 -11.04 10.32 -15.58
C GLU A 101 -11.36 9.14 -14.65
N PRO A 102 -12.40 9.23 -13.83
CA PRO A 102 -12.82 8.10 -13.00
C PRO A 102 -13.56 7.06 -13.86
N ALA A 103 -13.30 5.79 -13.57
CA ALA A 103 -14.06 4.66 -14.08
C ALA A 103 -14.34 3.67 -12.95
N THR A 104 -15.28 2.76 -13.15
CA THR A 104 -15.65 1.78 -12.13
C THR A 104 -15.70 0.38 -12.72
N SER A 105 -15.33 -0.64 -11.95
CA SER A 105 -15.47 -2.04 -12.30
C SER A 105 -16.04 -2.86 -11.16
N GLY A 106 -16.54 -4.04 -11.47
CA GLY A 106 -17.09 -4.98 -10.48
C GLY A 106 -18.56 -4.81 -10.19
N ALA A 107 -19.12 -5.72 -9.39
CA ALA A 107 -20.50 -5.66 -8.93
C ALA A 107 -20.68 -4.62 -7.80
N PRO A 108 -21.90 -4.12 -7.56
CA PRO A 108 -22.15 -3.08 -6.56
C PRO A 108 -21.61 -3.41 -5.15
N SER A 109 -21.56 -4.68 -4.77
CA SER A 109 -21.04 -5.14 -3.46
C SER A 109 -19.52 -5.16 -3.35
N GLY A 110 -18.79 -4.99 -4.46
CA GLY A 110 -17.33 -5.03 -4.49
C GLY A 110 -16.75 -4.14 -5.59
N GLN A 111 -17.43 -3.03 -5.88
CA GLN A 111 -17.03 -2.10 -6.92
C GLN A 111 -15.67 -1.49 -6.61
N ALA A 112 -14.75 -1.55 -7.58
CA ALA A 112 -13.48 -0.85 -7.54
C ALA A 112 -13.54 0.43 -8.37
N ILE A 113 -12.89 1.47 -7.90
CA ILE A 113 -12.73 2.73 -8.62
C ILE A 113 -11.36 2.74 -9.29
N HIS A 114 -11.36 3.13 -10.54
CA HIS A 114 -10.19 3.26 -11.39
C HIS A 114 -9.99 4.74 -11.72
N LEU A 115 -8.76 5.21 -11.62
CA LEU A 115 -8.36 6.53 -12.09
C LEU A 115 -7.56 6.35 -13.39
N ILE A 116 -8.17 6.74 -14.50
CA ILE A 116 -7.57 6.62 -15.83
C ILE A 116 -6.75 7.87 -16.12
N VAL A 117 -5.44 7.74 -16.06
CA VAL A 117 -4.48 8.84 -16.16
C VAL A 117 -3.88 8.93 -17.56
N LYS A 118 -3.88 10.13 -18.13
CA LYS A 118 -3.38 10.41 -19.49
C LYS A 118 -2.54 11.69 -19.49
N PRO A 119 -1.22 11.64 -19.75
CA PRO A 119 -0.41 12.83 -20.00
C PRO A 119 -0.57 13.30 -21.45
N SER A 120 -0.46 14.62 -21.68
CA SER A 120 -0.49 15.20 -23.03
C SER A 120 0.84 15.06 -23.77
N GLU A 121 1.96 15.08 -23.04
CA GLU A 121 3.31 15.03 -23.58
C GLU A 121 4.28 14.28 -22.66
N ALA A 122 5.44 13.91 -23.16
CA ALA A 122 6.49 13.25 -22.40
C ALA A 122 7.31 14.23 -21.57
N GLY A 123 8.03 13.74 -20.56
CA GLY A 123 8.95 14.52 -19.73
C GLY A 123 8.28 15.30 -18.60
N LEU A 124 6.98 15.11 -18.38
CA LEU A 124 6.25 15.79 -17.30
C LEU A 124 6.42 15.05 -15.97
N VAL A 125 6.45 15.81 -14.89
CA VAL A 125 6.36 15.31 -13.52
C VAL A 125 5.36 16.17 -12.75
N THR A 126 4.40 15.54 -12.09
CA THR A 126 3.43 16.23 -11.23
C THR A 126 3.05 15.35 -10.04
N SER A 127 2.32 15.91 -9.10
CA SER A 127 1.73 15.18 -7.98
C SER A 127 0.22 15.07 -8.13
N MET A 128 -0.33 13.98 -7.66
CA MET A 128 -1.76 13.74 -7.54
C MET A 128 -2.10 13.35 -6.11
N VAL A 129 -3.14 13.97 -5.56
CA VAL A 129 -3.70 13.61 -4.26
C VAL A 129 -5.13 13.13 -4.48
N VAL A 130 -5.44 11.95 -3.98
CA VAL A 130 -6.77 11.36 -4.05
C VAL A 130 -7.28 11.15 -2.64
N THR A 131 -8.40 11.78 -2.30
CA THR A 131 -9.08 11.56 -1.03
C THR A 131 -10.24 10.58 -1.22
N THR A 132 -10.36 9.64 -0.31
CA THR A 132 -11.42 8.63 -0.35
C THR A 132 -12.18 8.55 0.98
N SER A 133 -13.16 7.67 1.04
CA SER A 133 -13.89 7.38 2.27
C SER A 133 -13.04 6.68 3.34
N ARG A 134 -11.87 6.13 2.99
CA ARG A 134 -11.01 5.37 3.91
C ARG A 134 -9.65 6.02 4.14
N ARG A 135 -9.03 6.61 3.09
CA ARG A 135 -7.63 7.09 3.16
C ARG A 135 -7.34 8.16 2.12
N THR A 136 -6.11 8.68 2.15
CA THR A 136 -5.61 9.64 1.17
C THR A 136 -4.39 9.06 0.46
N TYR A 137 -4.40 9.07 -0.87
CA TYR A 137 -3.29 8.63 -1.69
C TYR A 137 -2.49 9.85 -2.16
N HIS A 138 -1.16 9.80 -1.98
CA HIS A 138 -0.22 10.77 -2.51
C HIS A 138 0.62 10.10 -3.58
N ILE A 139 0.39 10.42 -4.84
CA ILE A 139 0.98 9.73 -5.99
C ILE A 139 1.81 10.73 -6.79
N GLN A 140 3.04 10.35 -7.14
CA GLN A 140 3.82 11.06 -8.13
C GLN A 140 3.49 10.51 -9.51
N LEU A 141 3.19 11.39 -10.47
CA LEU A 141 2.96 11.04 -11.86
C LEU A 141 4.16 11.49 -12.70
N LYS A 142 4.69 10.59 -13.51
CA LYS A 142 5.77 10.86 -14.46
C LYS A 142 5.34 10.47 -15.86
N SER A 143 5.65 11.30 -16.85
CA SER A 143 5.38 11.01 -18.25
C SER A 143 6.67 10.63 -18.98
N HIS A 144 6.72 9.44 -19.54
CA HIS A 144 7.82 8.93 -20.35
C HIS A 144 7.39 8.81 -21.82
N HIS A 145 8.33 8.90 -22.76
CA HIS A 145 7.98 8.89 -24.18
C HIS A 145 7.43 7.55 -24.70
N SER A 146 7.74 6.42 -24.05
CA SER A 146 7.33 5.09 -24.51
C SER A 146 7.05 4.07 -23.39
N GLN A 147 7.67 4.26 -22.21
CA GLN A 147 7.48 3.33 -21.08
C GLN A 147 6.32 3.79 -20.22
N TYR A 148 5.49 2.87 -19.80
CA TYR A 148 4.35 3.17 -18.93
C TYR A 148 3.91 1.95 -18.13
N MET A 149 3.26 2.20 -17.00
CA MET A 149 2.59 1.21 -16.18
C MET A 149 1.13 1.17 -16.58
N ALA A 150 0.75 0.16 -17.37
CA ALA A 150 -0.62 0.06 -17.88
C ALA A 150 -1.65 -0.12 -16.75
N ARG A 151 -1.29 -0.88 -15.71
CA ARG A 151 -2.15 -1.15 -14.56
C ARG A 151 -1.35 -1.02 -13.27
N VAL A 152 -1.91 -0.25 -12.33
CA VAL A 152 -1.33 0.01 -11.02
C VAL A 152 -2.38 -0.28 -9.94
N GLY A 153 -1.96 -0.83 -8.83
CA GLY A 153 -2.82 -1.08 -7.68
C GLY A 153 -2.03 -0.98 -6.38
N PHE A 154 -2.70 -1.28 -5.29
CA PHE A 154 -2.13 -1.18 -3.95
C PHE A 154 -2.43 -2.43 -3.15
N ASP A 155 -1.44 -2.87 -2.36
CA ASP A 155 -1.63 -3.77 -1.24
C ASP A 155 -1.73 -2.95 0.05
N TYR A 156 -2.61 -3.36 0.93
CA TYR A 156 -2.93 -2.64 2.16
C TYR A 156 -2.47 -3.47 3.36
N PRO A 157 -1.68 -2.88 4.29
CA PRO A 157 -1.19 -3.61 5.47
C PRO A 157 -2.30 -4.23 6.31
N GLU A 158 -3.44 -3.54 6.44
CA GLU A 158 -4.61 -4.04 7.16
C GLU A 158 -5.23 -5.28 6.51
N ASP A 159 -5.32 -5.35 5.19
CA ASP A 159 -5.83 -6.52 4.46
C ASP A 159 -4.88 -7.70 4.59
N ILE A 160 -3.57 -7.44 4.54
CA ILE A 160 -2.54 -8.47 4.75
C ILE A 160 -2.66 -9.05 6.15
N ASN A 161 -2.75 -8.19 7.18
CA ASN A 161 -2.92 -8.63 8.56
C ASN A 161 -4.22 -9.40 8.78
N ALA A 162 -5.33 -8.97 8.16
CA ALA A 162 -6.61 -9.68 8.22
C ALA A 162 -6.53 -11.08 7.60
N ARG A 163 -5.84 -11.23 6.46
CA ARG A 163 -5.59 -12.55 5.84
C ARG A 163 -4.76 -13.46 6.74
N PHE A 164 -3.71 -12.94 7.37
CA PHE A 164 -2.91 -13.72 8.32
C PHE A 164 -3.73 -14.13 9.55
N ALA A 165 -4.55 -13.24 10.10
CA ALA A 165 -5.44 -13.56 11.21
C ALA A 165 -6.45 -14.66 10.84
N GLU A 166 -7.03 -14.63 9.65
CA GLU A 166 -7.91 -15.68 9.15
C GLU A 166 -7.19 -17.03 8.99
N ILE A 167 -5.98 -17.03 8.41
CA ILE A 167 -5.17 -18.24 8.27
C ILE A 167 -4.85 -18.83 9.65
N ASN A 168 -4.40 -18.00 10.59
CA ASN A 168 -4.08 -18.43 11.95
C ASN A 168 -5.30 -18.99 12.67
N ALA A 169 -6.46 -18.32 12.58
CA ALA A 169 -7.71 -18.83 13.14
C ALA A 169 -8.13 -20.18 12.54
N ARG A 170 -7.92 -20.37 11.23
CA ARG A 170 -8.18 -21.67 10.57
C ARG A 170 -7.22 -22.76 11.07
N ILE A 171 -5.93 -22.44 11.22
CA ILE A 171 -4.94 -23.37 11.79
C ILE A 171 -5.33 -23.72 13.23
N GLU A 172 -5.62 -22.73 14.07
CA GLU A 172 -6.06 -22.97 15.45
C GLU A 172 -7.33 -23.82 15.53
N ALA A 173 -8.31 -23.58 14.65
CA ALA A 173 -9.52 -24.38 14.57
C ALA A 173 -9.28 -25.82 14.10
N SER A 174 -8.20 -26.08 13.36
CA SER A 174 -7.80 -27.42 12.91
C SER A 174 -7.02 -28.21 13.97
N VAL A 175 -6.49 -27.53 14.99
CA VAL A 175 -5.74 -28.15 16.07
C VAL A 175 -6.71 -28.68 17.13
N VAL A 176 -6.54 -29.93 17.54
CA VAL A 176 -7.35 -30.53 18.61
C VAL A 176 -6.91 -29.94 19.96
N PRO A 177 -7.82 -29.37 20.77
CA PRO A 177 -7.48 -28.80 22.08
C PRO A 177 -6.75 -29.80 22.98
N GLY A 178 -5.60 -29.41 23.49
CA GLY A 178 -4.76 -30.23 24.39
C GLY A 178 -3.74 -31.12 23.68
N ALA A 179 -3.93 -31.46 22.40
CA ALA A 179 -2.96 -32.25 21.64
C ALA A 179 -1.87 -31.39 20.98
N GLY A 180 -2.20 -30.15 20.59
CA GLY A 180 -1.26 -29.25 19.95
C GLY A 180 -0.89 -29.62 18.50
N VAL A 181 -1.59 -30.61 17.91
CA VAL A 181 -1.38 -31.14 16.57
C VAL A 181 -2.68 -31.13 15.77
N PRO A 182 -2.62 -31.06 14.42
CA PRO A 182 -3.78 -31.16 13.55
C PRO A 182 -4.53 -32.51 13.70
N ALA A 183 -5.84 -32.49 13.47
CA ALA A 183 -6.69 -33.66 13.68
C ALA A 183 -6.33 -34.85 12.74
N ASP A 184 -5.78 -34.58 11.57
CA ASP A 184 -5.34 -35.57 10.59
C ASP A 184 -4.06 -36.32 11.01
N GLN A 185 -3.35 -35.82 12.01
CA GLN A 185 -2.17 -36.47 12.61
C GLN A 185 -2.51 -37.24 13.89
N LEU A 186 -3.79 -37.31 14.25
CA LEU A 186 -4.26 -38.02 15.45
C LEU A 186 -4.88 -39.37 15.08
N ASP A 187 -4.57 -40.40 15.86
CA ASP A 187 -5.23 -41.68 15.80
C ASP A 187 -6.47 -41.67 16.69
N PHE A 188 -7.63 -41.92 16.11
CA PHE A 188 -8.93 -42.03 16.79
C PHE A 188 -9.44 -43.50 16.87
N ALA A 189 -8.63 -44.45 16.46
CA ALA A 189 -9.02 -45.87 16.38
C ALA A 189 -9.11 -46.56 17.75
N PHE A 190 -9.73 -45.88 18.71
CA PHE A 190 -9.99 -46.41 20.07
C PHE A 190 -11.41 -46.91 20.20
N HIS A 191 -11.55 -48.12 20.74
CA HIS A 191 -12.85 -48.71 21.05
C HIS A 191 -13.21 -48.54 22.54
N MET A 192 -14.37 -47.98 22.81
CA MET A 192 -14.86 -47.79 24.16
C MET A 192 -16.05 -48.70 24.46
N SER A 193 -15.93 -49.49 25.53
CA SER A 193 -17.02 -50.36 26.03
C SER A 193 -17.44 -49.95 27.42
N GLY A 194 -18.63 -50.37 27.82
CA GLY A 194 -19.19 -50.11 29.14
C GLY A 194 -20.02 -48.81 29.22
N ALA A 195 -20.81 -48.70 30.30
CA ALA A 195 -21.70 -47.58 30.60
C ALA A 195 -21.36 -47.02 31.98
N ALA A 196 -20.85 -45.78 32.00
CA ALA A 196 -20.57 -45.06 33.22
C ALA A 196 -20.96 -43.57 33.06
N ARG A 197 -21.33 -42.92 34.18
CA ARG A 197 -21.71 -41.49 34.17
C ARG A 197 -20.58 -40.57 33.68
N TRP A 198 -19.35 -41.01 33.86
CA TRP A 198 -18.12 -40.32 33.46
C TRP A 198 -17.50 -40.90 32.18
N ARG A 199 -18.22 -41.69 31.39
CA ARG A 199 -17.71 -42.27 30.15
C ARG A 199 -17.07 -41.16 29.29
N PRO A 200 -15.83 -41.37 28.84
CA PRO A 200 -15.18 -40.41 27.95
C PRO A 200 -16.01 -40.10 26.72
N THR A 201 -15.98 -38.88 26.28
CA THR A 201 -16.63 -38.46 25.03
C THR A 201 -15.79 -38.74 23.81
N ARG A 202 -14.44 -38.75 24.00
CA ARG A 202 -13.48 -39.01 22.94
C ARG A 202 -12.16 -39.53 23.52
N ILE A 203 -11.49 -40.39 22.74
CA ILE A 203 -10.10 -40.83 23.01
C ILE A 203 -9.36 -40.73 21.69
N TYR A 204 -8.14 -40.21 21.76
CA TYR A 204 -7.23 -40.05 20.61
C TYR A 204 -5.79 -40.10 21.04
N SER A 205 -4.86 -40.39 20.09
CA SER A 205 -3.43 -40.43 20.35
C SER A 205 -2.67 -39.60 19.30
N ASP A 206 -1.59 -38.94 19.72
CA ASP A 206 -0.61 -38.28 18.83
C ASP A 206 0.60 -39.19 18.52
N GLY A 207 0.52 -40.48 18.87
CA GLY A 207 1.61 -41.45 18.74
C GLY A 207 2.57 -41.46 19.94
N MET A 208 2.60 -40.45 20.78
CA MET A 208 3.40 -40.38 22.01
C MET A 208 2.54 -40.39 23.27
N LYS A 209 1.36 -39.79 23.22
CA LYS A 209 0.43 -39.65 24.36
C LYS A 209 -0.99 -40.04 23.93
N THR A 210 -1.73 -40.58 24.86
CA THR A 210 -3.18 -40.83 24.70
C THR A 210 -3.93 -39.75 25.47
N TYR A 211 -4.87 -39.11 24.80
CA TYR A 211 -5.71 -38.04 25.33
C TYR A 211 -7.11 -38.64 25.55
N ILE A 212 -7.63 -38.45 26.74
CA ILE A 212 -8.99 -38.90 27.11
C ILE A 212 -9.82 -37.67 27.46
N GLN A 213 -10.82 -37.39 26.65
CA GLN A 213 -11.71 -36.27 26.88
C GLN A 213 -12.97 -36.76 27.62
N PHE A 214 -13.20 -36.16 28.77
CA PHE A 214 -14.38 -36.45 29.58
C PHE A 214 -15.51 -35.43 29.33
N PRO A 215 -16.78 -35.78 29.62
CA PRO A 215 -17.88 -34.83 29.53
C PRO A 215 -17.72 -33.68 30.55
N SER A 216 -18.22 -32.49 30.18
CA SER A 216 -18.15 -31.29 31.04
C SER A 216 -18.85 -31.48 32.41
N SER A 217 -19.80 -32.43 32.49
CA SER A 217 -20.46 -32.81 33.76
C SER A 217 -19.51 -33.40 34.80
N LEU A 218 -18.30 -33.80 34.41
CA LEU A 218 -17.27 -34.28 35.33
C LEU A 218 -16.50 -33.12 36.02
N SER A 219 -16.65 -31.90 35.53
CA SER A 219 -16.00 -30.74 36.12
C SER A 219 -16.50 -30.50 37.55
N GLY A 220 -15.60 -30.57 38.52
CA GLY A 220 -15.92 -30.45 39.98
C GLY A 220 -16.27 -31.76 40.68
N GLN A 221 -16.17 -32.90 40.01
CA GLN A 221 -16.31 -34.23 40.61
C GLN A 221 -14.95 -34.91 40.69
N GLU A 222 -14.91 -36.00 41.47
CA GLU A 222 -13.69 -36.82 41.65
C GLU A 222 -13.34 -37.49 40.29
N ALA A 223 -12.12 -37.29 39.82
CA ALA A 223 -11.69 -37.84 38.52
C ALA A 223 -11.56 -39.37 38.57
N PRO A 224 -11.96 -40.10 37.52
CA PRO A 224 -11.78 -41.54 37.45
C PRO A 224 -10.30 -41.91 37.40
N VAL A 225 -9.93 -43.00 38.03
CA VAL A 225 -8.55 -43.54 37.97
C VAL A 225 -8.39 -44.39 36.74
N LEU A 226 -7.34 -44.12 35.96
CA LEU A 226 -6.97 -44.91 34.80
C LEU A 226 -6.00 -46.05 35.19
N PHE A 227 -6.36 -47.29 34.83
CA PHE A 227 -5.49 -48.45 34.96
C PHE A 227 -5.16 -48.98 33.57
N VAL A 228 -3.88 -49.25 33.33
CA VAL A 228 -3.43 -49.96 32.11
C VAL A 228 -3.39 -51.44 32.46
N VAL A 229 -4.17 -52.25 31.72
CA VAL A 229 -4.17 -53.71 31.86
C VAL A 229 -3.33 -54.26 30.71
N SER A 230 -2.17 -54.85 31.05
CA SER A 230 -1.37 -55.63 30.14
C SER A 230 -1.87 -57.08 30.12
N GLY A 231 -2.28 -57.57 28.95
CA GLY A 231 -2.67 -58.94 28.73
C GLY A 231 -1.46 -59.86 28.56
#